data_432f5557c9ec7202120665cf4415636c
#
_entry.id   432f5557c9ec7202120665cf4415636c
#
_cell.length_a   1.000
_cell.length_b   1.000
_cell.length_c   1.000
_cell.angle_alpha   90.00
_cell.angle_beta   90.00
_cell.angle_gamma   90.00
#
_symmetry.space_group_name_H-M   'P 1'
#
loop_
_entity.id
_entity.type
_entity.pdbx_description
1 polymer ?
#
loop_
_entity_poly.entity_id
_entity_poly.type
_entity_poly.pdbx_seq_one_letter_code
_entity_poly.pdbx_strand_id
1 'polypeptide(L)'
;MDWLIGITGLPYDVLVLMLLCVAGAFAGFVDSIVGGGGLISVPAMLLTNLPPSVALGSNKLSSIFGAGSASVTFLRNGMVDFSLVRKLLPFTFIGSMVGTVAVVSLPPFYVKPIIIALLVGVTLFVVFKRNWGEVNRTSQVMGRALHICMAFALGIGIYDGFIGPGTGTFLIMGFIFTGFDFLHASANAKILNFTSNLASLIVFFYLGHVQVYYGLAAAVGQVIGAYIGSQLAIMKGSSLVRVVFLSVTTVMLIKLVFDYITNL
;
A
#
# COMPACT_ATOMS: atom_id res chain seq x y z
N MET A 1 -19.42 7.72 16.01
CA MET A 1 -18.99 9.10 15.65
C MET A 1 -19.70 10.16 16.47
N ASP A 2 -20.95 9.98 16.81
CA ASP A 2 -21.77 10.98 17.57
C ASP A 2 -21.19 11.38 18.92
N TRP A 3 -20.54 10.45 19.62
CA TRP A 3 -19.85 10.73 20.88
C TRP A 3 -18.61 11.67 20.70
N LEU A 4 -17.90 11.56 19.56
CA LEU A 4 -16.78 12.45 19.24
C LEU A 4 -17.27 13.88 18.93
N ILE A 5 -18.40 14.01 18.24
CA ILE A 5 -19.04 15.30 17.97
C ILE A 5 -19.44 15.95 19.30
N GLY A 6 -20.02 15.16 20.23
CA GLY A 6 -20.41 15.65 21.56
C GLY A 6 -19.23 16.11 22.41
N ILE A 7 -18.05 15.51 22.28
CA ILE A 7 -16.85 15.90 23.05
C ILE A 7 -16.10 17.08 22.41
N THR A 8 -15.98 17.10 21.07
CA THR A 8 -15.14 18.08 20.37
C THR A 8 -15.90 19.33 19.91
N GLY A 9 -17.21 19.23 19.75
CA GLY A 9 -18.04 20.30 19.18
C GLY A 9 -17.77 20.60 17.70
N LEU A 10 -16.94 19.76 17.04
CA LEU A 10 -16.56 19.97 15.64
C LEU A 10 -17.63 19.39 14.68
N PRO A 11 -17.84 20.01 13.50
CA PRO A 11 -18.68 19.45 12.46
C PRO A 11 -18.20 18.05 12.03
N TYR A 12 -19.14 17.16 11.68
CA TYR A 12 -18.87 15.79 11.26
C TYR A 12 -17.79 15.71 10.16
N ASP A 13 -17.89 16.58 9.14
CA ASP A 13 -16.94 16.58 8.01
C ASP A 13 -15.51 16.91 8.45
N VAL A 14 -15.34 17.84 9.37
CA VAL A 14 -14.01 18.21 9.90
C VAL A 14 -13.40 17.03 10.66
N LEU A 15 -14.20 16.33 11.47
CA LEU A 15 -13.75 15.15 12.19
C LEU A 15 -13.32 14.02 11.24
N VAL A 16 -14.09 13.78 10.19
CA VAL A 16 -13.74 12.77 9.15
C VAL A 16 -12.41 13.12 8.49
N LEU A 17 -12.22 14.39 8.08
CA LEU A 17 -10.97 14.83 7.44
C LEU A 17 -9.77 14.67 8.39
N MET A 18 -9.92 15.03 9.67
CA MET A 18 -8.87 14.85 10.69
C MET A 18 -8.53 13.37 10.90
N LEU A 19 -9.54 12.50 11.02
CA LEU A 19 -9.34 11.06 11.14
C LEU A 19 -8.63 10.47 9.93
N LEU A 20 -9.00 10.87 8.72
CA LEU A 20 -8.35 10.44 7.50
C LEU A 20 -6.90 10.93 7.42
N CYS A 21 -6.61 12.16 7.88
CA CYS A 21 -5.24 12.67 7.94
C CYS A 21 -4.39 11.85 8.93
N VAL A 22 -4.90 11.57 10.13
CA VAL A 22 -4.20 10.74 11.13
C VAL A 22 -4.02 9.31 10.63
N ALA A 23 -5.07 8.68 10.11
CA ALA A 23 -4.98 7.34 9.52
C ALA A 23 -4.00 7.31 8.34
N GLY A 24 -3.99 8.37 7.52
CA GLY A 24 -3.04 8.58 6.44
C GLY A 24 -1.60 8.63 6.93
N ALA A 25 -1.33 9.34 8.04
CA ALA A 25 0.02 9.44 8.61
C ALA A 25 0.53 8.06 9.08
N PHE A 26 -0.29 7.30 9.79
CA PHE A 26 0.06 5.94 10.17
C PHE A 26 0.22 5.01 8.95
N ALA A 27 -0.71 5.10 8.00
CA ALA A 27 -0.65 4.32 6.77
C ALA A 27 0.63 4.64 5.98
N GLY A 28 0.95 5.92 5.77
CA GLY A 28 2.15 6.33 5.05
C GLY A 28 3.44 5.91 5.75
N PHE A 29 3.48 6.02 7.09
CA PHE A 29 4.62 5.57 7.89
C PHE A 29 4.87 4.06 7.71
N VAL A 30 3.86 3.23 7.93
CA VAL A 30 3.96 1.79 7.77
C VAL A 30 4.24 1.42 6.30
N ASP A 31 3.55 2.07 5.38
CA ASP A 31 3.67 1.80 3.95
C ASP A 31 5.07 2.07 3.41
N SER A 32 5.70 3.16 3.84
CA SER A 32 7.05 3.51 3.39
C SER A 32 8.14 2.54 3.86
N ILE A 33 7.90 1.84 4.96
CA ILE A 33 8.86 0.87 5.53
C ILE A 33 8.59 -0.54 4.99
N VAL A 34 7.33 -1.00 5.05
CA VAL A 34 6.98 -2.42 4.83
C VAL A 34 5.88 -2.66 3.79
N GLY A 35 5.29 -1.59 3.24
CA GLY A 35 4.32 -1.71 2.15
C GLY A 35 2.90 -2.11 2.57
N GLY A 36 2.55 -2.00 3.85
CA GLY A 36 1.25 -2.39 4.41
C GLY A 36 0.24 -1.26 4.60
N GLY A 37 0.50 -0.04 4.11
CA GLY A 37 -0.33 1.15 4.37
C GLY A 37 -1.79 1.02 3.95
N GLY A 38 -2.05 0.33 2.84
CA GLY A 38 -3.41 0.07 2.36
C GLY A 38 -4.27 -0.73 3.34
N LEU A 39 -3.67 -1.53 4.23
CA LEU A 39 -4.38 -2.26 5.28
C LEU A 39 -4.93 -1.34 6.37
N ILE A 40 -4.42 -0.11 6.46
CA ILE A 40 -4.90 0.94 7.37
C ILE A 40 -5.79 1.92 6.63
N SER A 41 -5.33 2.43 5.48
CA SER A 41 -5.99 3.52 4.77
C SER A 41 -7.28 3.10 4.06
N VAL A 42 -7.36 1.88 3.49
CA VAL A 42 -8.58 1.40 2.83
C VAL A 42 -9.73 1.21 3.83
N PRO A 43 -9.57 0.52 4.97
CA PRO A 43 -10.60 0.50 5.99
C PRO A 43 -11.00 1.88 6.50
N ALA A 44 -10.04 2.80 6.69
CA ALA A 44 -10.35 4.17 7.10
C ALA A 44 -11.24 4.90 6.07
N MET A 45 -10.96 4.73 4.77
CA MET A 45 -11.81 5.26 3.70
C MET A 45 -13.20 4.61 3.67
N LEU A 46 -13.31 3.30 3.92
CA LEU A 46 -14.60 2.60 3.96
C LEU A 46 -15.48 3.04 5.14
N LEU A 47 -14.88 3.50 6.24
CA LEU A 47 -15.61 4.04 7.40
C LEU A 47 -16.28 5.39 7.12
N THR A 48 -15.94 6.07 6.03
CA THR A 48 -16.59 7.33 5.62
C THR A 48 -17.91 7.14 4.89
N ASN A 49 -18.43 5.91 4.82
CA ASN A 49 -19.67 5.55 4.10
C ASN A 49 -19.65 5.82 2.58
N LEU A 50 -18.47 6.02 1.99
CA LEU A 50 -18.34 6.10 0.54
C LEU A 50 -18.67 4.75 -0.13
N PRO A 51 -19.22 4.77 -1.37
CA PRO A 51 -19.28 3.56 -2.18
C PRO A 51 -17.90 2.90 -2.27
N PRO A 52 -17.81 1.55 -2.22
CA PRO A 52 -16.51 0.87 -2.14
C PRO A 52 -15.53 1.24 -3.25
N SER A 53 -15.97 1.40 -4.49
CA SER A 53 -15.13 1.84 -5.61
C SER A 53 -14.61 3.27 -5.43
N VAL A 54 -15.44 4.18 -4.89
CA VAL A 54 -15.04 5.56 -4.59
C VAL A 54 -14.05 5.60 -3.43
N ALA A 55 -14.24 4.76 -2.41
CA ALA A 55 -13.29 4.63 -1.30
C ALA A 55 -11.92 4.14 -1.80
N LEU A 56 -11.89 3.14 -2.70
CA LEU A 56 -10.66 2.66 -3.32
C LEU A 56 -9.97 3.75 -4.15
N GLY A 57 -10.70 4.45 -5.02
CA GLY A 57 -10.14 5.52 -5.85
C GLY A 57 -9.61 6.70 -5.01
N SER A 58 -10.32 7.10 -3.95
CA SER A 58 -9.88 8.13 -3.01
C SER A 58 -8.63 7.70 -2.23
N ASN A 59 -8.54 6.39 -1.89
CA ASN A 59 -7.34 5.83 -1.30
C ASN A 59 -6.15 5.87 -2.28
N LYS A 60 -6.36 5.59 -3.58
CA LYS A 60 -5.29 5.69 -4.58
C LYS A 60 -4.77 7.13 -4.70
N LEU A 61 -5.66 8.13 -4.60
CA LEU A 61 -5.26 9.54 -4.56
C LEU A 61 -4.32 9.81 -3.38
N SER A 62 -4.65 9.35 -2.18
CA SER A 62 -3.77 9.56 -1.02
C SER A 62 -2.47 8.76 -1.13
N SER A 63 -2.54 7.52 -1.61
CA SER A 63 -1.40 6.61 -1.70
C SER A 63 -0.34 7.06 -2.72
N ILE A 64 -0.72 7.78 -3.79
CA ILE A 64 0.26 8.31 -4.74
C ILE A 64 1.16 9.36 -4.07
N PHE A 65 0.62 10.20 -3.19
CA PHE A 65 1.41 11.19 -2.46
C PHE A 65 2.33 10.53 -1.43
N GLY A 66 1.84 9.53 -0.68
CA GLY A 66 2.65 8.78 0.27
C GLY A 66 3.77 7.99 -0.41
N ALA A 67 3.42 7.19 -1.42
CA ALA A 67 4.40 6.42 -2.19
C ALA A 67 5.39 7.33 -2.93
N GLY A 68 4.92 8.48 -3.44
CA GLY A 68 5.77 9.49 -4.06
C GLY A 68 6.78 10.08 -3.09
N SER A 69 6.35 10.47 -1.88
CA SER A 69 7.22 10.98 -0.82
C SER A 69 8.32 9.98 -0.45
N ALA A 70 7.95 8.71 -0.22
CA ALA A 70 8.91 7.65 0.07
C ALA A 70 9.85 7.38 -1.12
N SER A 71 9.30 7.33 -2.35
CA SER A 71 10.08 7.12 -3.57
C SER A 71 11.16 8.19 -3.77
N VAL A 72 10.79 9.47 -3.61
CA VAL A 72 11.75 10.59 -3.70
C VAL A 72 12.83 10.47 -2.63
N THR A 73 12.44 10.08 -1.40
CA THR A 73 13.39 9.89 -0.31
C THR A 73 14.38 8.78 -0.63
N PHE A 74 13.93 7.61 -1.06
CA PHE A 74 14.82 6.49 -1.41
C PHE A 74 15.68 6.77 -2.64
N LEU A 75 15.14 7.45 -3.67
CA LEU A 75 15.90 7.84 -4.86
C LEU A 75 17.04 8.79 -4.52
N ARG A 76 16.78 9.82 -3.70
CA ARG A 76 17.80 10.81 -3.28
C ARG A 76 18.93 10.18 -2.47
N ASN A 77 18.64 9.08 -1.78
CA ASN A 77 19.63 8.36 -0.97
C ASN A 77 20.27 7.17 -1.72
N GLY A 78 20.05 7.01 -3.03
CA GLY A 78 20.70 5.98 -3.84
C GLY A 78 20.29 4.54 -3.52
N MET A 79 19.12 4.33 -2.87
CA MET A 79 18.65 3.01 -2.44
C MET A 79 17.92 2.23 -3.53
N VAL A 80 17.70 2.82 -4.72
CA VAL A 80 16.90 2.24 -5.80
C VAL A 80 17.78 1.72 -6.92
N ASP A 81 17.58 0.47 -7.31
CA ASP A 81 18.13 -0.07 -8.56
C ASP A 81 17.25 0.37 -9.75
N PHE A 82 17.53 1.58 -10.26
CA PHE A 82 16.76 2.14 -11.36
C PHE A 82 16.90 1.34 -12.65
N SER A 83 17.99 0.60 -12.84
CA SER A 83 18.21 -0.27 -14.00
C SER A 83 17.20 -1.40 -14.10
N LEU A 84 16.85 -2.02 -12.95
CA LEU A 84 15.85 -3.07 -12.87
C LEU A 84 14.44 -2.46 -12.87
N VAL A 85 14.20 -1.50 -11.98
CA VAL A 85 12.86 -0.91 -11.75
C VAL A 85 12.26 -0.36 -13.03
N ARG A 86 13.01 0.41 -13.85
CA ARG A 86 12.51 0.98 -15.12
C ARG A 86 11.97 -0.07 -16.09
N LYS A 87 12.49 -1.31 -16.05
CA LYS A 87 12.01 -2.41 -16.89
C LYS A 87 10.70 -2.99 -16.40
N LEU A 88 10.40 -2.85 -15.11
CA LEU A 88 9.19 -3.37 -14.47
C LEU A 88 8.04 -2.36 -14.48
N LEU A 89 8.33 -1.05 -14.57
CA LEU A 89 7.32 0.02 -14.53
C LEU A 89 6.16 -0.19 -15.53
N PRO A 90 6.41 -0.48 -16.83
CA PRO A 90 5.32 -0.64 -17.79
C PRO A 90 4.36 -1.79 -17.41
N PHE A 91 4.90 -2.89 -16.89
CA PHE A 91 4.12 -4.06 -16.51
C PHE A 91 3.24 -3.76 -15.30
N THR A 92 3.82 -3.12 -14.28
CA THR A 92 3.07 -2.69 -13.10
C THR A 92 1.98 -1.68 -13.46
N PHE A 93 2.29 -0.72 -14.35
CA PHE A 93 1.36 0.31 -14.80
C PHE A 93 0.16 -0.31 -15.55
N ILE A 94 0.43 -1.13 -16.56
CA ILE A 94 -0.61 -1.79 -17.37
C ILE A 94 -1.44 -2.73 -16.48
N GLY A 95 -0.78 -3.53 -15.65
CA GLY A 95 -1.46 -4.43 -14.71
C GLY A 95 -2.43 -3.67 -13.81
N SER A 96 -1.98 -2.55 -13.26
CA SER A 96 -2.79 -1.73 -12.35
C SER A 96 -4.01 -1.11 -13.06
N MET A 97 -3.88 -0.65 -14.29
CA MET A 97 -5.01 -0.20 -15.09
C MET A 97 -6.05 -1.33 -15.30
N VAL A 98 -5.58 -2.51 -15.70
CA VAL A 98 -6.45 -3.69 -15.90
C VAL A 98 -7.19 -4.05 -14.62
N GLY A 99 -6.48 -4.13 -13.49
CA GLY A 99 -7.08 -4.43 -12.18
C GLY A 99 -8.12 -3.39 -11.77
N THR A 100 -7.85 -2.11 -12.02
CA THR A 100 -8.80 -1.02 -11.69
C THR A 100 -10.06 -1.08 -12.54
N VAL A 101 -9.92 -1.31 -13.85
CA VAL A 101 -11.08 -1.49 -14.72
C VAL A 101 -11.90 -2.70 -14.25
N ALA A 102 -11.24 -3.79 -13.87
CA ALA A 102 -11.93 -4.98 -13.39
C ALA A 102 -12.76 -4.70 -12.12
N VAL A 103 -12.19 -4.02 -11.10
CA VAL A 103 -12.94 -3.76 -9.85
C VAL A 103 -14.09 -2.76 -10.05
N VAL A 104 -13.92 -1.76 -10.90
CA VAL A 104 -15.00 -0.79 -11.18
C VAL A 104 -16.13 -1.42 -11.99
N SER A 105 -15.83 -2.43 -12.82
CA SER A 105 -16.83 -3.16 -13.60
C SER A 105 -17.67 -4.13 -12.75
N LEU A 106 -17.27 -4.40 -11.50
CA LEU A 106 -18.03 -5.26 -10.60
C LEU A 106 -19.22 -4.51 -9.97
N PRO A 107 -20.37 -5.17 -9.80
CA PRO A 107 -21.46 -4.62 -9.01
C PRO A 107 -20.97 -4.26 -7.59
N PRO A 108 -21.36 -3.08 -7.04
CA PRO A 108 -20.89 -2.62 -5.72
C PRO A 108 -21.13 -3.61 -4.59
N PHE A 109 -22.15 -4.44 -4.69
CA PHE A 109 -22.51 -5.48 -3.73
C PHE A 109 -21.37 -6.50 -3.53
N TYR A 110 -20.63 -6.84 -4.59
CA TYR A 110 -19.51 -7.81 -4.52
C TYR A 110 -18.19 -7.16 -4.10
N VAL A 111 -18.00 -5.86 -4.36
CA VAL A 111 -16.72 -5.19 -4.13
C VAL A 111 -16.33 -5.20 -2.65
N LYS A 112 -17.25 -4.85 -1.74
CA LYS A 112 -16.98 -4.80 -0.29
C LYS A 112 -16.61 -6.17 0.31
N PRO A 113 -17.34 -7.26 0.07
CA PRO A 113 -16.93 -8.61 0.53
C PRO A 113 -15.59 -9.06 -0.03
N ILE A 114 -15.31 -8.76 -1.31
CA ILE A 114 -14.03 -9.11 -1.94
C ILE A 114 -12.88 -8.35 -1.27
N ILE A 115 -13.06 -7.04 -1.01
CA ILE A 115 -12.05 -6.25 -0.28
C ILE A 115 -11.76 -6.90 1.08
N ILE A 116 -12.80 -7.22 1.86
CA ILE A 116 -12.64 -7.83 3.18
C ILE A 116 -11.93 -9.18 3.08
N ALA A 117 -12.36 -10.05 2.16
CA ALA A 117 -11.75 -11.37 1.96
C ALA A 117 -10.25 -11.26 1.58
N LEU A 118 -9.91 -10.32 0.69
CA LEU A 118 -8.51 -10.10 0.29
C LEU A 118 -7.69 -9.46 1.41
N LEU A 119 -8.24 -8.50 2.18
CA LEU A 119 -7.58 -7.95 3.37
C LEU A 119 -7.23 -9.06 4.36
N VAL A 120 -8.17 -9.96 4.65
CA VAL A 120 -7.97 -11.14 5.50
C VAL A 120 -6.91 -12.06 4.90
N GLY A 121 -7.03 -12.42 3.63
CA GLY A 121 -6.10 -13.32 2.94
C GLY A 121 -4.67 -12.78 2.93
N VAL A 122 -4.48 -11.49 2.64
CA VAL A 122 -3.16 -10.84 2.68
C VAL A 122 -2.59 -10.82 4.08
N THR A 123 -3.42 -10.47 5.07
CA THR A 123 -2.99 -10.46 6.47
C THR A 123 -2.51 -11.84 6.90
N LEU A 124 -3.29 -12.90 6.61
CA LEU A 124 -2.90 -14.28 6.89
C LEU A 124 -1.61 -14.67 6.16
N PHE A 125 -1.50 -14.36 4.87
CA PHE A 125 -0.30 -14.68 4.09
C PHE A 125 0.96 -14.05 4.68
N VAL A 126 0.90 -12.75 5.01
CA VAL A 126 2.02 -12.01 5.58
C VAL A 126 2.43 -12.59 6.94
N VAL A 127 1.46 -12.99 7.76
CA VAL A 127 1.67 -13.57 9.08
C VAL A 127 2.34 -14.94 9.03
N PHE A 128 1.84 -15.85 8.19
CA PHE A 128 2.35 -17.23 8.16
C PHE A 128 3.74 -17.34 7.53
N LYS A 129 4.16 -16.38 6.74
CA LYS A 129 5.51 -16.36 6.14
C LYS A 129 6.52 -15.53 6.93
N ARG A 130 6.85 -15.95 8.14
CA ARG A 130 7.68 -15.23 9.11
C ARG A 130 9.18 -15.22 8.82
N ASN A 131 9.72 -16.15 8.02
CA ASN A 131 11.18 -16.32 7.82
C ASN A 131 11.61 -15.79 6.45
N TRP A 132 12.05 -14.54 6.37
CA TRP A 132 12.47 -13.88 5.14
C TRP A 132 13.86 -13.25 5.28
N GLY A 133 14.74 -13.62 4.36
CA GLY A 133 15.82 -12.88 3.76
C GLY A 133 16.90 -12.26 4.63
N GLU A 134 17.96 -13.05 4.88
CA GLU A 134 19.30 -12.55 5.11
C GLU A 134 20.18 -12.95 3.90
N VAL A 135 20.06 -12.25 2.77
CA VAL A 135 20.98 -12.49 1.65
C VAL A 135 21.33 -11.18 0.99
N ASN A 136 22.54 -10.68 1.25
CA ASN A 136 23.18 -9.65 0.46
C ASN A 136 23.72 -10.29 -0.84
N ARG A 137 22.92 -10.27 -1.89
CA ARG A 137 23.43 -10.50 -3.25
C ARG A 137 22.84 -9.43 -4.15
N THR A 138 23.65 -8.46 -4.52
CA THR A 138 23.46 -7.63 -5.71
C THR A 138 23.56 -8.53 -6.94
N SER A 139 22.54 -9.35 -7.20
CA SER A 139 22.51 -10.17 -8.41
C SER A 139 21.88 -9.33 -9.52
N GLN A 140 22.63 -9.12 -10.60
CA GLN A 140 22.05 -8.56 -11.82
C GLN A 140 20.95 -9.52 -12.29
N VAL A 141 19.71 -9.09 -12.16
CA VAL A 141 18.55 -9.86 -12.64
C VAL A 141 18.54 -9.79 -14.17
N MET A 142 18.93 -10.87 -14.83
CA MET A 142 19.07 -10.96 -16.28
C MET A 142 18.37 -12.20 -16.85
N GLY A 143 18.12 -12.20 -18.15
CA GLY A 143 17.57 -13.35 -18.87
C GLY A 143 16.21 -13.82 -18.35
N ARG A 144 16.06 -15.12 -18.09
CA ARG A 144 14.79 -15.74 -17.66
C ARG A 144 14.26 -15.17 -16.34
N ALA A 145 15.16 -14.81 -15.41
CA ALA A 145 14.77 -14.20 -14.14
C ALA A 145 14.09 -12.84 -14.34
N LEU A 146 14.55 -12.04 -15.31
CA LEU A 146 13.92 -10.76 -15.63
C LEU A 146 12.48 -10.93 -16.17
N HIS A 147 12.23 -11.92 -17.02
CA HIS A 147 10.88 -12.18 -17.52
C HIS A 147 9.94 -12.63 -16.39
N ILE A 148 10.45 -13.40 -15.42
CA ILE A 148 9.68 -13.78 -14.21
C ILE A 148 9.34 -12.53 -13.40
N CYS A 149 10.30 -11.61 -13.20
CA CYS A 149 10.06 -10.34 -12.50
C CYS A 149 9.03 -9.48 -13.24
N MET A 150 9.05 -9.41 -14.58
CA MET A 150 8.07 -8.69 -15.37
C MET A 150 6.66 -9.28 -15.22
N ALA A 151 6.52 -10.61 -15.32
CA ALA A 151 5.26 -11.31 -15.11
C ALA A 151 4.72 -11.10 -13.68
N PHE A 152 5.61 -11.16 -12.69
CA PHE A 152 5.28 -10.88 -11.29
C PHE A 152 4.82 -9.41 -11.11
N ALA A 153 5.55 -8.44 -11.69
CA ALA A 153 5.19 -7.03 -11.63
C ALA A 153 3.82 -6.74 -12.28
N LEU A 154 3.52 -7.42 -13.40
CA LEU A 154 2.19 -7.35 -14.03
C LEU A 154 1.11 -7.92 -13.11
N GLY A 155 1.30 -9.11 -12.56
CA GLY A 155 0.34 -9.77 -11.67
C GLY A 155 0.08 -8.95 -10.39
N ILE A 156 1.15 -8.43 -9.76
CA ILE A 156 1.01 -7.57 -8.59
C ILE A 156 0.39 -6.22 -8.97
N GLY A 157 0.69 -5.69 -10.15
CA GLY A 157 0.00 -4.51 -10.69
C GLY A 157 -1.51 -4.73 -10.80
N ILE A 158 -1.95 -5.86 -11.39
CA ILE A 158 -3.39 -6.21 -11.48
C ILE A 158 -4.01 -6.28 -10.08
N TYR A 159 -3.36 -6.95 -9.14
CA TYR A 159 -3.80 -7.03 -7.76
C TYR A 159 -3.93 -5.63 -7.12
N ASP A 160 -2.92 -4.77 -7.29
CA ASP A 160 -2.91 -3.40 -6.74
C ASP A 160 -4.02 -2.52 -7.33
N GLY A 161 -4.23 -2.63 -8.64
CA GLY A 161 -5.32 -1.93 -9.32
C GLY A 161 -6.70 -2.41 -8.87
N PHE A 162 -6.82 -3.70 -8.61
CA PHE A 162 -8.09 -4.31 -8.19
C PHE A 162 -8.48 -3.92 -6.76
N ILE A 163 -7.55 -3.97 -5.78
CA ILE A 163 -7.83 -3.61 -4.38
C ILE A 163 -6.67 -2.90 -3.71
N GLY A 164 -5.45 -3.43 -3.80
CA GLY A 164 -4.20 -2.78 -3.40
C GLY A 164 -3.64 -3.03 -2.00
N PRO A 165 -4.39 -3.27 -0.93
CA PRO A 165 -3.80 -3.49 0.39
C PRO A 165 -2.76 -4.61 0.40
N GLY A 166 -1.57 -4.34 0.96
CA GLY A 166 -0.47 -5.31 1.00
C GLY A 166 0.39 -5.40 -0.27
N THR A 167 0.07 -4.67 -1.33
CA THR A 167 0.86 -4.65 -2.58
C THR A 167 2.33 -4.37 -2.33
N GLY A 168 2.64 -3.36 -1.51
CA GLY A 168 4.02 -3.04 -1.17
C GLY A 168 4.74 -4.21 -0.51
N THR A 169 4.07 -4.93 0.37
CA THR A 169 4.62 -6.15 1.01
C THR A 169 4.94 -7.23 -0.03
N PHE A 170 4.04 -7.50 -0.98
CA PHE A 170 4.30 -8.46 -2.04
C PHE A 170 5.45 -8.03 -2.95
N LEU A 171 5.52 -6.75 -3.29
CA LEU A 171 6.63 -6.20 -4.08
C LEU A 171 7.97 -6.34 -3.34
N ILE A 172 8.01 -6.00 -2.04
CA ILE A 172 9.21 -6.19 -1.20
C ILE A 172 9.63 -7.66 -1.22
N MET A 173 8.69 -8.58 -1.02
CA MET A 173 8.95 -10.01 -1.08
C MET A 173 9.53 -10.43 -2.44
N GLY A 174 8.95 -9.95 -3.54
CA GLY A 174 9.45 -10.21 -4.89
C GLY A 174 10.91 -9.77 -5.04
N PHE A 175 11.27 -8.58 -4.57
CA PHE A 175 12.65 -8.11 -4.61
C PHE A 175 13.59 -8.89 -3.69
N ILE A 176 13.14 -9.30 -2.50
CA ILE A 176 13.93 -10.18 -1.62
C ILE A 176 14.23 -11.53 -2.31
N PHE A 177 13.27 -12.12 -3.01
CA PHE A 177 13.50 -13.35 -3.77
C PHE A 177 14.51 -13.19 -4.90
N THR A 178 14.68 -11.99 -5.42
CA THR A 178 15.72 -11.69 -6.41
C THR A 178 17.07 -11.34 -5.80
N GLY A 179 17.20 -11.39 -4.46
CA GLY A 179 18.45 -11.24 -3.73
C GLY A 179 18.70 -9.84 -3.13
N PHE A 180 17.73 -8.94 -3.18
CA PHE A 180 17.82 -7.65 -2.48
C PHE A 180 17.63 -7.84 -0.96
N ASP A 181 18.34 -7.04 -0.17
CA ASP A 181 18.06 -6.89 1.25
C ASP A 181 16.73 -6.12 1.49
N PHE A 182 16.23 -6.13 2.72
CA PHE A 182 14.96 -5.51 3.05
C PHE A 182 14.87 -4.02 2.72
N LEU A 183 15.96 -3.25 2.91
CA LEU A 183 15.96 -1.81 2.66
C LEU A 183 15.87 -1.50 1.16
N HIS A 184 16.75 -2.11 0.35
CA HIS A 184 16.74 -1.95 -1.09
C HIS A 184 15.49 -2.55 -1.74
N ALA A 185 14.97 -3.67 -1.21
CA ALA A 185 13.70 -4.25 -1.64
C ALA A 185 12.53 -3.28 -1.37
N SER A 186 12.48 -2.66 -0.19
CA SER A 186 11.47 -1.63 0.13
C SER A 186 11.59 -0.43 -0.80
N ALA A 187 12.80 0.07 -1.03
CA ALA A 187 13.04 1.21 -1.92
C ALA A 187 12.58 0.94 -3.36
N ASN A 188 12.95 -0.18 -3.94
CA ASN A 188 12.52 -0.58 -5.29
C ASN A 188 11.00 -0.80 -5.37
N ALA A 189 10.42 -1.44 -4.36
CA ALA A 189 8.98 -1.67 -4.27
C ALA A 189 8.18 -0.36 -4.25
N LYS A 190 8.68 0.70 -3.61
CA LYS A 190 7.99 2.00 -3.55
C LYS A 190 7.85 2.65 -4.92
N ILE A 191 8.85 2.54 -5.78
CA ILE A 191 8.75 3.08 -7.15
C ILE A 191 7.66 2.36 -7.95
N LEU A 192 7.60 1.02 -7.87
CA LEU A 192 6.54 0.26 -8.53
C LEU A 192 5.17 0.56 -7.92
N ASN A 193 5.08 0.68 -6.60
CA ASN A 193 3.84 1.00 -5.91
C ASN A 193 3.34 2.43 -6.24
N PHE A 194 4.24 3.41 -6.35
CA PHE A 194 3.90 4.74 -6.86
C PHE A 194 3.30 4.64 -8.27
N THR A 195 3.93 3.88 -9.15
CA THR A 195 3.51 3.71 -10.55
C THR A 195 2.15 3.03 -10.65
N SER A 196 1.90 1.99 -9.86
CA SER A 196 0.61 1.31 -9.85
C SER A 196 -0.51 2.19 -9.28
N ASN A 197 -0.24 2.95 -8.21
CA ASN A 197 -1.20 3.91 -7.66
C ASN A 197 -1.52 5.03 -8.66
N LEU A 198 -0.52 5.53 -9.41
CA LEU A 198 -0.72 6.51 -10.47
C LEU A 198 -1.62 5.95 -11.57
N ALA A 199 -1.34 4.75 -12.07
CA ALA A 199 -2.12 4.09 -13.10
C ALA A 199 -3.57 3.86 -12.67
N SER A 200 -3.78 3.36 -11.44
CA SER A 200 -5.11 3.19 -10.87
C SER A 200 -5.84 4.51 -10.70
N LEU A 201 -5.17 5.53 -10.17
CA LEU A 201 -5.77 6.85 -9.96
C LEU A 201 -6.27 7.46 -11.27
N ILE A 202 -5.51 7.36 -12.37
CA ILE A 202 -5.93 7.83 -13.69
C ILE A 202 -7.26 7.19 -14.08
N VAL A 203 -7.38 5.87 -13.93
CA VAL A 203 -8.60 5.14 -14.29
C VAL A 203 -9.75 5.51 -13.37
N PHE A 204 -9.56 5.49 -12.04
CA PHE A 204 -10.60 5.85 -11.07
C PHE A 204 -11.07 7.30 -11.27
N PHE A 205 -10.14 8.21 -11.57
CA PHE A 205 -10.47 9.63 -11.79
C PHE A 205 -11.27 9.81 -13.07
N TYR A 206 -10.86 9.16 -14.16
CA TYR A 206 -11.59 9.20 -15.44
C TYR A 206 -13.01 8.64 -15.32
N LEU A 207 -13.20 7.61 -14.50
CA LEU A 207 -14.52 6.98 -14.27
C LEU A 207 -15.34 7.66 -13.16
N GLY A 208 -14.86 8.76 -12.57
CA GLY A 208 -15.60 9.51 -11.53
C GLY A 208 -15.65 8.84 -10.16
N HIS A 209 -14.75 7.89 -9.88
CA HIS A 209 -14.71 7.14 -8.63
C HIS A 209 -13.66 7.70 -7.64
N VAL A 210 -13.54 9.02 -7.50
CA VAL A 210 -12.62 9.66 -6.55
C VAL A 210 -13.31 10.76 -5.77
N GLN A 211 -13.34 10.64 -4.44
CA GLN A 211 -13.72 11.74 -3.55
C GLN A 211 -12.45 12.52 -3.18
N VAL A 212 -12.25 13.63 -3.88
CA VAL A 212 -11.00 14.40 -3.84
C VAL A 212 -10.69 14.93 -2.44
N TYR A 213 -11.68 15.50 -1.73
CA TYR A 213 -11.45 16.07 -0.40
C TYR A 213 -10.95 15.04 0.62
N TYR A 214 -11.55 13.86 0.64
CA TYR A 214 -11.14 12.77 1.54
C TYR A 214 -9.77 12.20 1.13
N GLY A 215 -9.55 12.04 -0.18
CA GLY A 215 -8.26 11.61 -0.71
C GLY A 215 -7.12 12.56 -0.34
N LEU A 216 -7.35 13.89 -0.48
CA LEU A 216 -6.34 14.91 -0.15
C LEU A 216 -6.09 15.02 1.37
N ALA A 217 -7.13 14.92 2.20
CA ALA A 217 -6.95 14.92 3.65
C ALA A 217 -6.05 13.76 4.11
N ALA A 218 -6.31 12.55 3.60
CA ALA A 218 -5.44 11.40 3.87
C ALA A 218 -4.05 11.56 3.25
N ALA A 219 -3.92 12.21 2.07
CA ALA A 219 -2.65 12.44 1.40
C ALA A 219 -1.69 13.30 2.24
N VAL A 220 -2.20 14.36 2.90
CA VAL A 220 -1.39 15.19 3.81
C VAL A 220 -0.75 14.32 4.89
N GLY A 221 -1.53 13.46 5.54
CA GLY A 221 -1.00 12.51 6.51
C GLY A 221 0.00 11.54 5.89
N GLN A 222 -0.36 10.95 4.75
CA GLN A 222 0.51 9.98 4.07
C GLN A 222 1.88 10.55 3.67
N VAL A 223 1.94 11.80 3.21
CA VAL A 223 3.22 12.47 2.89
C VAL A 223 4.10 12.56 4.13
N ILE A 224 3.54 13.04 5.24
CA ILE A 224 4.27 13.22 6.50
C ILE A 224 4.74 11.86 7.03
N GLY A 225 3.82 10.90 7.12
CA GLY A 225 4.13 9.55 7.60
C GLY A 225 5.16 8.84 6.74
N ALA A 226 5.01 8.91 5.41
CA ALA A 226 5.91 8.27 4.47
C ALA A 226 7.31 8.89 4.47
N TYR A 227 7.41 10.21 4.62
CA TYR A 227 8.70 10.87 4.78
C TYR A 227 9.43 10.41 6.04
N ILE A 228 8.75 10.44 7.18
CA ILE A 228 9.33 10.00 8.46
C ILE A 228 9.72 8.52 8.40
N GLY A 229 8.83 7.65 7.90
CA GLY A 229 9.08 6.22 7.83
C GLY A 229 10.23 5.85 6.89
N SER A 230 10.32 6.46 5.71
CA SER A 230 11.42 6.21 4.77
C SER A 230 12.77 6.72 5.29
N GLN A 231 12.81 7.88 5.95
CA GLN A 231 14.01 8.37 6.60
C GLN A 231 14.48 7.43 7.72
N LEU A 232 13.57 6.98 8.57
CA LEU A 232 13.89 6.00 9.61
C LEU A 232 14.38 4.67 9.04
N ALA A 233 13.77 4.20 7.95
CA ALA A 233 14.22 2.99 7.26
C ALA A 233 15.65 3.11 6.76
N ILE A 234 16.02 4.27 6.17
CA ILE A 234 17.37 4.54 5.70
C ILE A 234 18.37 4.63 6.87
N MET A 235 18.01 5.37 7.94
CA MET A 235 18.89 5.57 9.10
C MET A 235 19.14 4.29 9.88
N LYS A 236 18.14 3.42 10.03
CA LYS A 236 18.20 2.19 10.83
C LYS A 236 18.46 0.93 10.00
N GLY A 237 18.35 1.03 8.69
CA GLY A 237 18.63 -0.06 7.75
C GLY A 237 17.62 -1.20 7.78
N SER A 238 18.00 -2.31 7.16
CA SER A 238 17.15 -3.51 6.98
C SER A 238 16.62 -4.09 8.30
N SER A 239 17.33 -3.89 9.42
CA SER A 239 16.88 -4.36 10.73
C SER A 239 15.59 -3.71 11.18
N LEU A 240 15.45 -2.37 11.04
CA LEU A 240 14.22 -1.66 11.37
C LEU A 240 13.07 -2.11 10.45
N VAL A 241 13.32 -2.20 9.15
CA VAL A 241 12.31 -2.61 8.17
C VAL A 241 11.75 -3.99 8.55
N ARG A 242 12.64 -4.93 8.91
CA ARG A 242 12.24 -6.27 9.37
C ARG A 242 11.41 -6.23 10.66
N VAL A 243 11.82 -5.46 11.66
CA VAL A 243 11.10 -5.35 12.94
C VAL A 243 9.71 -4.75 12.74
N VAL A 244 9.61 -3.64 11.99
CA VAL A 244 8.31 -3.01 11.68
C VAL A 244 7.42 -3.96 10.89
N PHE A 245 7.97 -4.69 9.92
CA PHE A 245 7.25 -5.68 9.14
C PHE A 245 6.64 -6.76 10.06
N LEU A 246 7.44 -7.35 10.92
CA LEU A 246 6.98 -8.37 11.85
C LEU A 246 5.96 -7.83 12.86
N SER A 247 6.16 -6.61 13.37
CA SER A 247 5.25 -5.98 14.34
C SER A 247 3.90 -5.72 13.72
N VAL A 248 3.85 -5.06 12.55
CA VAL A 248 2.59 -4.78 11.83
C VAL A 248 1.85 -6.07 11.51
N THR A 249 2.57 -7.07 11.02
CA THR A 249 2.01 -8.38 10.69
C THR A 249 1.41 -9.08 11.93
N THR A 250 2.11 -9.00 13.06
CA THR A 250 1.64 -9.60 14.32
C THR A 250 0.38 -8.90 14.85
N VAL A 251 0.37 -7.56 14.83
CA VAL A 251 -0.81 -6.78 15.26
C VAL A 251 -2.02 -7.10 14.38
N MET A 252 -1.82 -7.23 13.07
CA MET A 252 -2.89 -7.62 12.14
C MET A 252 -3.43 -9.02 12.44
N LEU A 253 -2.54 -9.97 12.77
CA LEU A 253 -2.97 -11.31 13.17
C LEU A 253 -3.83 -11.28 14.43
N ILE A 254 -3.34 -10.58 15.47
CA ILE A 254 -4.08 -10.47 16.74
C ILE A 254 -5.46 -9.88 16.49
N LYS A 255 -5.54 -8.81 15.70
CA LYS A 255 -6.83 -8.21 15.33
C LYS A 255 -7.74 -9.21 14.60
N LEU A 256 -7.22 -9.93 13.63
CA LEU A 256 -7.99 -10.92 12.86
C LEU A 256 -8.54 -12.03 13.77
N VAL A 257 -7.71 -12.57 14.67
CA VAL A 257 -8.13 -13.59 15.64
C VAL A 257 -9.18 -13.03 16.58
N PHE A 258 -8.99 -11.81 17.07
CA PHE A 258 -9.94 -11.14 17.93
C PHE A 258 -11.28 -10.92 17.24
N ASP A 259 -11.28 -10.38 16.00
CA ASP A 259 -12.49 -10.16 15.21
C ASP A 259 -13.21 -11.49 14.90
N TYR A 260 -12.47 -12.57 14.69
CA TYR A 260 -13.04 -13.90 14.49
C TYR A 260 -13.75 -14.43 15.75
N ILE A 261 -13.11 -14.27 16.92
CA ILE A 261 -13.67 -14.75 18.21
C ILE A 261 -14.88 -13.90 18.63
N THR A 262 -14.86 -12.58 18.36
CA THR A 262 -15.94 -11.67 18.77
C THR A 262 -17.16 -11.71 17.85
N ASN A 263 -17.03 -12.26 16.63
CA ASN A 263 -18.13 -12.43 15.67
C ASN A 263 -18.67 -13.88 15.61
N LEU A 264 -18.18 -14.78 16.48
CA LEU A 264 -18.75 -16.10 16.77
C LEU A 264 -19.78 -16.00 17.91
#